data_d230f42d0279a474946af571ed1e45c5
#
_entry.id   d230f42d0279a474946af571ed1e45c5
#
_cell.length_a   1.000
_cell.length_b   1.000
_cell.length_c   1.000
_cell.angle_alpha   90.00
_cell.angle_beta   90.00
_cell.angle_gamma   90.00
#
_symmetry.space_group_name_H-M   'P 1'
#
loop_
_entity.id
_entity.type
_entity.pdbx_description
1 polymer ?
#
loop_
_entity_poly.entity_id
_entity_poly.type
_entity_poly.pdbx_seq_one_letter_code
_entity_poly.pdbx_strand_id
1 'polypeptide(L)'
;MSRVIVIGGAGQGRQVIDAIVARGHHEVVGVLDRSFRRGDVVAGFPVLGTDDDLRAAALETAADSFVVAIGDNFTRGRILERETGAAAHLHPATVVHPAATVARDASLGAGCILLAGAVVGNGCRIGRGVLLGINSSVDHDGWVDDHASLAPNAATGGTVRIGRNTAVGLGASVIHEVTIGADTVVGAGAVVLGNLPDRVVAFGVPAKVVRDREPGEPYLQRR
;
A
#
# COMPACT_ATOMS: atom_id res chain seq x y z
N MET A 1 -7.77 22.50 -0.43
CA MET A 1 -7.96 21.11 -0.05
C MET A 1 -7.94 20.33 -1.37
N SER A 2 -7.08 19.33 -1.49
CA SER A 2 -7.00 18.52 -2.71
C SER A 2 -8.21 17.60 -2.80
N ARG A 3 -8.76 17.42 -4.01
CA ARG A 3 -9.94 16.60 -4.29
C ARG A 3 -9.51 15.25 -4.82
N VAL A 4 -9.74 14.18 -4.03
CA VAL A 4 -9.18 12.85 -4.28
C VAL A 4 -10.24 11.84 -4.73
N ILE A 5 -9.93 11.07 -5.78
CA ILE A 5 -10.67 9.87 -6.18
C ILE A 5 -9.97 8.64 -5.58
N VAL A 6 -10.74 7.76 -4.95
CA VAL A 6 -10.23 6.50 -4.38
C VAL A 6 -10.46 5.36 -5.36
N ILE A 7 -9.40 4.71 -5.81
CA ILE A 7 -9.48 3.51 -6.67
C ILE A 7 -9.43 2.26 -5.79
N GLY A 8 -10.55 1.54 -5.73
CA GLY A 8 -10.79 0.39 -4.86
C GLY A 8 -11.80 0.73 -3.77
N GLY A 9 -12.97 0.06 -3.77
CA GLY A 9 -14.09 0.28 -2.84
C GLY A 9 -14.30 -0.84 -1.82
N ALA A 10 -13.49 -1.92 -1.89
CA ALA A 10 -13.59 -3.05 -0.96
C ALA A 10 -13.04 -2.70 0.44
N GLY A 11 -12.76 -3.69 1.27
CA GLY A 11 -12.30 -3.49 2.66
C GLY A 11 -11.13 -2.51 2.80
N GLN A 12 -10.11 -2.64 1.95
CA GLN A 12 -8.94 -1.73 1.93
C GLN A 12 -9.34 -0.30 1.56
N GLY A 13 -10.21 -0.14 0.55
CA GLY A 13 -10.68 1.18 0.13
C GLY A 13 -11.42 1.94 1.23
N ARG A 14 -12.28 1.25 1.98
CA ARG A 14 -13.00 1.86 3.12
C ARG A 14 -12.04 2.35 4.21
N GLN A 15 -10.99 1.59 4.53
CA GLN A 15 -9.97 2.02 5.50
C GLN A 15 -9.18 3.25 5.01
N VAL A 16 -8.91 3.33 3.70
CA VAL A 16 -8.24 4.49 3.12
C VAL A 16 -9.15 5.72 3.14
N ILE A 17 -10.43 5.56 2.83
CA ILE A 17 -11.42 6.63 2.94
C ILE A 17 -11.50 7.15 4.38
N ASP A 18 -11.60 6.25 5.36
CA ASP A 18 -11.62 6.64 6.78
C ASP A 18 -10.34 7.42 7.17
N ALA A 19 -9.17 6.99 6.69
CA ALA A 19 -7.92 7.69 6.96
C ALA A 19 -7.89 9.11 6.35
N ILE A 20 -8.42 9.26 5.13
CA ILE A 20 -8.52 10.57 4.45
C ILE A 20 -9.47 11.49 5.22
N VAL A 21 -10.66 11.01 5.57
CA VAL A 21 -11.68 11.77 6.29
C VAL A 21 -11.15 12.17 7.69
N ALA A 22 -10.53 11.24 8.41
CA ALA A 22 -9.97 11.50 9.73
C ALA A 22 -8.83 12.53 9.70
N ARG A 23 -8.01 12.55 8.65
CA ARG A 23 -6.91 13.52 8.49
C ARG A 23 -7.39 14.90 8.06
N GLY A 24 -8.41 14.98 7.23
CA GLY A 24 -9.01 16.22 6.75
C GLY A 24 -8.13 17.04 5.78
N HIS A 25 -7.09 16.47 5.17
CA HIS A 25 -6.24 17.18 4.21
C HIS A 25 -6.71 17.06 2.76
N HIS A 26 -7.52 16.04 2.46
CA HIS A 26 -8.13 15.81 1.16
C HIS A 26 -9.63 15.67 1.29
N GLU A 27 -10.35 16.04 0.24
CA GLU A 27 -11.79 15.81 0.08
C GLU A 27 -11.99 14.58 -0.81
N VAL A 28 -12.60 13.51 -0.31
CA VAL A 28 -12.98 12.37 -1.15
C VAL A 28 -14.17 12.78 -2.01
N VAL A 29 -14.03 12.70 -3.33
CA VAL A 29 -15.11 13.10 -4.27
C VAL A 29 -15.80 11.90 -4.92
N GLY A 30 -15.25 10.70 -4.78
CA GLY A 30 -15.86 9.47 -5.26
C GLY A 30 -14.91 8.29 -5.27
N VAL A 31 -15.47 7.14 -5.63
CA VAL A 31 -14.79 5.83 -5.65
C VAL A 31 -14.87 5.25 -7.06
N LEU A 32 -13.79 4.57 -7.47
CA LEU A 32 -13.75 3.77 -8.69
C LEU A 32 -13.49 2.30 -8.31
N ASP A 33 -14.39 1.40 -8.71
CA ASP A 33 -14.23 -0.04 -8.42
C ASP A 33 -15.09 -0.89 -9.36
N ARG A 34 -14.51 -1.95 -9.93
CA ARG A 34 -15.15 -2.85 -10.90
C ARG A 34 -16.25 -3.74 -10.28
N SER A 35 -16.27 -3.87 -8.95
CA SER A 35 -17.22 -4.74 -8.23
C SER A 35 -18.52 -4.03 -7.86
N PHE A 36 -18.64 -2.74 -8.11
CA PHE A 36 -19.79 -1.90 -7.83
C PHE A 36 -20.33 -1.27 -9.10
N ARG A 37 -21.59 -0.86 -9.08
CA ARG A 37 -22.21 -0.12 -10.19
C ARG A 37 -22.04 1.39 -9.99
N ARG A 38 -21.95 2.11 -11.09
CA ARG A 38 -21.97 3.58 -11.03
C ARG A 38 -23.26 4.05 -10.33
N GLY A 39 -23.13 4.91 -9.34
CA GLY A 39 -24.21 5.40 -8.49
C GLY A 39 -24.40 4.63 -7.18
N ASP A 40 -23.79 3.46 -7.01
CA ASP A 40 -23.70 2.82 -5.69
C ASP A 40 -22.93 3.74 -4.72
N VAL A 41 -23.05 3.47 -3.41
CA VAL A 41 -22.38 4.24 -2.36
C VAL A 41 -21.42 3.35 -1.58
N VAL A 42 -20.18 3.78 -1.46
CA VAL A 42 -19.14 3.11 -0.67
C VAL A 42 -18.63 4.09 0.41
N ALA A 43 -18.73 3.71 1.67
CA ALA A 43 -18.32 4.53 2.82
C ALA A 43 -18.84 5.98 2.76
N GLY A 44 -20.06 6.17 2.24
CA GLY A 44 -20.69 7.50 2.11
C GLY A 44 -20.37 8.26 0.82
N PHE A 45 -19.56 7.70 -0.07
CA PHE A 45 -19.14 8.35 -1.31
C PHE A 45 -19.67 7.62 -2.56
N PRO A 46 -20.03 8.35 -3.65
CA PRO A 46 -20.57 7.74 -4.84
C PRO A 46 -19.51 6.94 -5.59
N VAL A 47 -19.92 5.80 -6.16
CA VAL A 47 -19.13 5.08 -7.14
C VAL A 47 -19.29 5.76 -8.50
N LEU A 48 -18.19 6.22 -9.08
CA LEU A 48 -18.13 6.98 -10.31
C LEU A 48 -17.88 6.12 -11.56
N GLY A 49 -17.54 4.85 -11.37
CA GLY A 49 -17.20 3.91 -12.44
C GLY A 49 -16.12 2.93 -12.02
N THR A 50 -15.32 2.50 -12.98
CA THR A 50 -14.19 1.59 -12.81
C THR A 50 -12.85 2.34 -12.79
N ASP A 51 -11.74 1.66 -12.51
CA ASP A 51 -10.40 2.26 -12.57
C ASP A 51 -10.01 2.77 -13.98
N ASP A 52 -10.69 2.32 -15.04
CA ASP A 52 -10.47 2.83 -16.40
C ASP A 52 -11.15 4.20 -16.63
N ASP A 53 -12.09 4.58 -15.76
CA ASP A 53 -12.86 5.84 -15.86
C ASP A 53 -12.22 7.02 -15.11
N LEU A 54 -10.99 6.87 -14.55
CA LEU A 54 -10.37 7.87 -13.68
C LEU A 54 -10.36 9.27 -14.28
N ARG A 55 -10.00 9.41 -15.56
CA ARG A 55 -9.90 10.73 -16.20
C ARG A 55 -11.27 11.38 -16.38
N ALA A 56 -12.28 10.61 -16.80
CA ALA A 56 -13.62 11.11 -16.96
C ALA A 56 -14.22 11.53 -15.60
N ALA A 57 -14.03 10.70 -14.59
CA ALA A 57 -14.45 10.98 -13.22
C ALA A 57 -13.73 12.22 -12.64
N ALA A 58 -12.44 12.40 -12.93
CA ALA A 58 -11.69 13.55 -12.47
C ALA A 58 -12.20 14.86 -13.11
N LEU A 59 -12.52 14.85 -14.39
CA LEU A 59 -13.13 16.01 -15.06
C LEU A 59 -14.52 16.32 -14.49
N GLU A 60 -15.36 15.30 -14.27
CA GLU A 60 -16.71 15.45 -13.72
C GLU A 60 -16.69 16.02 -12.30
N THR A 61 -15.73 15.59 -11.49
CA THR A 61 -15.66 15.98 -10.07
C THR A 61 -14.65 17.08 -9.78
N ALA A 62 -13.94 17.59 -10.78
CA ALA A 62 -12.80 18.49 -10.60
C ALA A 62 -11.75 17.94 -9.60
N ALA A 63 -11.51 16.62 -9.64
CA ALA A 63 -10.45 16.01 -8.84
C ALA A 63 -9.08 16.34 -9.40
N ASP A 64 -8.12 16.61 -8.52
CA ASP A 64 -6.72 16.88 -8.83
C ASP A 64 -5.78 15.74 -8.40
N SER A 65 -6.32 14.77 -7.69
CA SER A 65 -5.54 13.67 -7.13
C SER A 65 -6.31 12.35 -7.09
N PHE A 66 -5.57 11.26 -6.97
CA PHE A 66 -6.12 9.91 -6.81
C PHE A 66 -5.27 9.09 -5.85
N VAL A 67 -5.86 8.06 -5.25
CA VAL A 67 -5.15 7.05 -4.46
C VAL A 67 -5.58 5.64 -4.86
N VAL A 68 -4.62 4.71 -4.98
CA VAL A 68 -4.92 3.31 -5.33
C VAL A 68 -5.02 2.47 -4.07
N ALA A 69 -6.24 2.28 -3.58
CA ALA A 69 -6.58 1.61 -2.32
C ALA A 69 -6.80 0.09 -2.51
N ILE A 70 -5.88 -0.56 -3.21
CA ILE A 70 -5.91 -2.00 -3.53
C ILE A 70 -4.82 -2.72 -2.76
N GLY A 71 -5.18 -3.80 -2.04
CA GLY A 71 -4.26 -4.57 -1.20
C GLY A 71 -3.21 -5.34 -2.00
N ASP A 72 -3.56 -5.86 -3.18
CA ASP A 72 -2.62 -6.58 -4.04
C ASP A 72 -1.55 -5.64 -4.60
N ASN A 73 -0.28 -5.93 -4.30
CA ASN A 73 0.86 -5.06 -4.58
C ASN A 73 1.07 -4.85 -6.08
N PHE A 74 0.99 -5.92 -6.86
CA PHE A 74 1.20 -5.86 -8.30
C PHE A 74 0.08 -5.06 -8.99
N THR A 75 -1.16 -5.31 -8.63
CA THR A 75 -2.32 -4.57 -9.17
C THR A 75 -2.26 -3.10 -8.77
N ARG A 76 -1.94 -2.80 -7.49
CA ARG A 76 -1.76 -1.42 -7.01
C ARG A 76 -0.68 -0.69 -7.78
N GLY A 77 0.50 -1.31 -7.92
CA GLY A 77 1.63 -0.74 -8.65
C GLY A 77 1.31 -0.48 -10.12
N ARG A 78 0.72 -1.46 -10.81
CA ARG A 78 0.33 -1.33 -12.21
C ARG A 78 -0.64 -0.17 -12.45
N ILE A 79 -1.66 -0.01 -11.61
CA ILE A 79 -2.62 1.10 -11.73
C ILE A 79 -1.92 2.43 -11.43
N LEU A 80 -1.12 2.51 -10.37
CA LEU A 80 -0.41 3.73 -10.00
C LEU A 80 0.54 4.19 -11.11
N GLU A 81 1.28 3.29 -11.71
CA GLU A 81 2.20 3.59 -12.82
C GLU A 81 1.46 4.04 -14.09
N ARG A 82 0.39 3.30 -14.44
CA ARG A 82 -0.46 3.65 -15.59
C ARG A 82 -1.00 5.07 -15.47
N GLU A 83 -1.57 5.42 -14.34
CA GLU A 83 -2.23 6.70 -14.17
C GLU A 83 -1.24 7.86 -13.99
N THR A 84 -0.11 7.62 -13.35
CA THR A 84 0.95 8.64 -13.23
C THR A 84 1.57 8.99 -14.59
N GLY A 85 1.74 8.00 -15.47
CA GLY A 85 2.29 8.22 -16.82
C GLY A 85 1.30 8.88 -17.78
N ALA A 86 0.01 8.70 -17.56
CA ALA A 86 -1.04 9.02 -18.54
C ALA A 86 -1.80 10.33 -18.26
N ALA A 87 -1.79 10.84 -17.04
CA ALA A 87 -2.60 11.99 -16.61
C ALA A 87 -1.74 13.05 -15.91
N ALA A 88 -1.09 13.91 -16.67
CA ALA A 88 -0.17 14.94 -16.16
C ALA A 88 -0.80 15.95 -15.16
N HIS A 89 -2.12 15.98 -15.03
CA HIS A 89 -2.83 16.88 -14.10
C HIS A 89 -3.35 16.17 -12.84
N LEU A 90 -3.25 14.83 -12.76
CA LEU A 90 -3.65 14.06 -11.58
C LEU A 90 -2.41 13.58 -10.82
N HIS A 91 -2.40 13.84 -9.52
CA HIS A 91 -1.28 13.47 -8.66
C HIS A 91 -1.63 12.29 -7.75
N PRO A 92 -0.75 11.29 -7.62
CA PRO A 92 -0.97 10.23 -6.64
C PRO A 92 -0.88 10.78 -5.22
N ALA A 93 -2.00 10.76 -4.51
CA ALA A 93 -2.11 11.24 -3.13
C ALA A 93 -1.45 10.26 -2.17
N THR A 94 -0.60 10.78 -1.28
CA THR A 94 -0.08 10.02 -0.13
C THR A 94 -1.03 10.19 1.05
N VAL A 95 -1.57 9.08 1.53
CA VAL A 95 -2.54 9.04 2.64
C VAL A 95 -1.85 8.58 3.91
N VAL A 96 -1.85 9.44 4.93
CA VAL A 96 -1.29 9.12 6.25
C VAL A 96 -2.37 9.30 7.29
N HIS A 97 -2.80 8.21 7.94
CA HIS A 97 -3.79 8.28 9.01
C HIS A 97 -3.29 9.16 10.16
N PRO A 98 -4.15 9.96 10.84
CA PRO A 98 -3.72 10.82 11.97
C PRO A 98 -2.97 10.09 13.09
N ALA A 99 -3.31 8.82 13.33
CA ALA A 99 -2.65 7.98 14.33
C ALA A 99 -1.40 7.25 13.80
N ALA A 100 -0.98 7.48 12.55
CA ALA A 100 0.29 6.98 12.04
C ALA A 100 1.43 7.92 12.43
N THR A 101 2.60 7.36 12.72
CA THR A 101 3.79 8.11 13.10
C THR A 101 4.84 8.01 12.00
N VAL A 102 5.34 9.13 11.53
CA VAL A 102 6.43 9.20 10.56
C VAL A 102 7.53 10.06 11.15
N ALA A 103 8.74 9.52 11.27
CA ALA A 103 9.89 10.25 11.75
C ALA A 103 10.21 11.44 10.84
N ARG A 104 10.72 12.53 11.43
CA ARG A 104 10.94 13.80 10.73
C ARG A 104 11.89 13.70 9.54
N ASP A 105 12.87 12.82 9.62
CA ASP A 105 13.89 12.57 8.60
C ASP A 105 13.61 11.37 7.69
N ALA A 106 12.44 10.73 7.87
CA ALA A 106 11.98 9.69 6.95
C ALA A 106 11.40 10.30 5.67
N SER A 107 11.54 9.59 4.56
CA SER A 107 10.99 9.99 3.26
C SER A 107 9.90 9.03 2.81
N LEU A 108 8.80 9.58 2.28
CA LEU A 108 7.69 8.84 1.69
C LEU A 108 7.58 9.15 0.19
N GLY A 109 7.54 8.12 -0.63
CA GLY A 109 7.21 8.25 -2.06
C GLY A 109 5.74 8.60 -2.29
N ALA A 110 5.43 9.03 -3.50
CA ALA A 110 4.07 9.39 -3.88
C ALA A 110 3.13 8.18 -3.87
N GLY A 111 1.87 8.39 -3.50
CA GLY A 111 0.85 7.34 -3.49
C GLY A 111 0.96 6.34 -2.34
N CYS A 112 1.77 6.60 -1.32
CA CYS A 112 1.84 5.77 -0.12
C CYS A 112 0.55 5.81 0.70
N ILE A 113 0.26 4.71 1.38
CA ILE A 113 -0.87 4.58 2.30
C ILE A 113 -0.33 4.08 3.64
N LEU A 114 -0.47 4.89 4.67
CA LEU A 114 -0.12 4.58 6.05
C LEU A 114 -1.39 4.57 6.89
N LEU A 115 -1.82 3.39 7.34
CA LEU A 115 -3.03 3.22 8.13
C LEU A 115 -2.81 3.49 9.62
N ALA A 116 -3.87 3.40 10.41
CA ALA A 116 -3.85 3.69 11.83
C ALA A 116 -2.75 2.91 12.58
N GLY A 117 -1.94 3.60 13.38
CA GLY A 117 -0.86 3.00 14.14
C GLY A 117 0.36 2.56 13.33
N ALA A 118 0.40 2.81 12.02
CA ALA A 118 1.61 2.54 11.23
C ALA A 118 2.76 3.45 11.69
N VAL A 119 3.97 2.89 11.80
CA VAL A 119 5.16 3.62 12.26
C VAL A 119 6.26 3.53 11.23
N VAL A 120 6.85 4.67 10.91
CA VAL A 120 8.05 4.78 10.06
C VAL A 120 9.14 5.47 10.88
N GLY A 121 10.19 4.72 11.19
CA GLY A 121 11.32 5.16 12.02
C GLY A 121 12.26 6.15 11.33
N ASN A 122 13.25 6.61 12.09
CA ASN A 122 14.25 7.57 11.63
C ASN A 122 15.07 7.02 10.46
N GLY A 123 15.46 7.89 9.53
CA GLY A 123 16.30 7.54 8.38
C GLY A 123 15.63 6.62 7.33
N CYS A 124 14.37 6.24 7.52
CA CYS A 124 13.67 5.32 6.62
C CYS A 124 13.40 5.94 5.25
N ARG A 125 13.47 5.09 4.22
CA ARG A 125 13.10 5.43 2.85
C ARG A 125 11.96 4.52 2.39
N ILE A 126 10.81 5.11 2.16
CA ILE A 126 9.60 4.41 1.72
C ILE A 126 9.35 4.79 0.26
N GLY A 127 9.37 3.80 -0.62
CA GLY A 127 9.14 3.96 -2.06
C GLY A 127 7.71 4.37 -2.41
N ARG A 128 7.43 4.47 -3.70
CA ARG A 128 6.12 4.88 -4.22
C ARG A 128 5.07 3.79 -4.01
N GLY A 129 3.84 4.18 -3.72
CA GLY A 129 2.71 3.26 -3.62
C GLY A 129 2.86 2.18 -2.54
N VAL A 130 3.71 2.38 -1.54
CA VAL A 130 3.85 1.46 -0.41
C VAL A 130 2.61 1.50 0.46
N LEU A 131 2.16 0.33 0.92
CA LEU A 131 1.05 0.18 1.85
C LEU A 131 1.56 -0.32 3.20
N LEU A 132 1.44 0.52 4.23
CA LEU A 132 1.67 0.14 5.62
C LEU A 132 0.33 -0.07 6.33
N GLY A 133 0.04 -1.32 6.68
CA GLY A 133 -1.18 -1.76 7.33
C GLY A 133 -1.31 -1.25 8.76
N ILE A 134 -2.47 -1.50 9.39
CA ILE A 134 -2.73 -1.10 10.78
C ILE A 134 -1.65 -1.66 11.70
N ASN A 135 -1.05 -0.79 12.54
CA ASN A 135 -0.01 -1.14 13.51
C ASN A 135 1.23 -1.80 12.91
N SER A 136 1.48 -1.65 11.60
CA SER A 136 2.75 -2.11 11.03
C SER A 136 3.88 -1.13 11.36
N SER A 137 5.12 -1.64 11.41
CA SER A 137 6.26 -0.77 11.71
C SER A 137 7.48 -1.07 10.84
N VAL A 138 8.13 -0.01 10.38
CA VAL A 138 9.45 -0.02 9.77
C VAL A 138 10.39 0.72 10.71
N ASP A 139 11.32 0.00 11.32
CA ASP A 139 12.28 0.57 12.26
C ASP A 139 13.37 1.37 11.54
N HIS A 140 14.28 2.01 12.29
CA HIS A 140 15.28 2.97 11.81
C HIS A 140 16.09 2.47 10.61
N ASP A 141 16.47 3.38 9.71
CA ASP A 141 17.31 3.15 8.52
C ASP A 141 16.75 2.08 7.56
N GLY A 142 15.46 1.78 7.66
CA GLY A 142 14.76 0.82 6.83
C GLY A 142 14.55 1.34 5.40
N TRP A 143 14.61 0.45 4.42
CA TRP A 143 14.27 0.73 3.04
C TRP A 143 13.15 -0.20 2.57
N VAL A 144 12.00 0.38 2.24
CA VAL A 144 10.86 -0.32 1.63
C VAL A 144 10.69 0.19 0.21
N ASP A 145 10.93 -0.67 -0.77
CA ASP A 145 10.92 -0.30 -2.18
C ASP A 145 9.48 -0.18 -2.74
N ASP A 146 9.36 0.32 -3.97
CA ASP A 146 8.09 0.66 -4.61
C ASP A 146 7.06 -0.48 -4.53
N HIS A 147 5.82 -0.11 -4.25
CA HIS A 147 4.64 -0.98 -4.23
C HIS A 147 4.70 -2.15 -3.22
N ALA A 148 5.71 -2.22 -2.36
CA ALA A 148 5.74 -3.21 -1.30
C ALA A 148 4.65 -2.95 -0.24
N SER A 149 4.38 -3.93 0.59
CA SER A 149 3.44 -3.78 1.70
C SER A 149 3.87 -4.52 2.96
N LEU A 150 3.57 -3.91 4.11
CA LEU A 150 3.54 -4.56 5.40
C LEU A 150 2.06 -4.68 5.82
N ALA A 151 1.59 -5.91 5.98
CA ALA A 151 0.23 -6.19 6.44
C ALA A 151 0.06 -5.78 7.92
N PRO A 152 -1.17 -5.73 8.47
CA PRO A 152 -1.39 -5.38 9.87
C PRO A 152 -0.50 -6.13 10.85
N ASN A 153 0.07 -5.40 11.82
CA ASN A 153 1.01 -5.89 12.83
C ASN A 153 2.32 -6.51 12.31
N ALA A 154 2.64 -6.37 11.03
CA ALA A 154 3.96 -6.75 10.52
C ALA A 154 5.01 -5.72 10.98
N ALA A 155 6.18 -6.21 11.41
CA ALA A 155 7.22 -5.36 11.96
C ALA A 155 8.60 -5.72 11.41
N THR A 156 9.44 -4.71 11.20
CA THR A 156 10.86 -4.89 10.88
C THR A 156 11.73 -4.32 11.97
N GLY A 157 12.89 -4.94 12.18
CA GLY A 157 14.01 -4.30 12.90
C GLY A 157 14.72 -3.28 12.04
N GLY A 158 15.76 -2.65 12.58
CA GLY A 158 16.53 -1.61 11.90
C GLY A 158 17.29 -2.10 10.67
N THR A 159 17.54 -1.21 9.72
CA THR A 159 18.32 -1.43 8.49
C THR A 159 17.81 -2.55 7.57
N VAL A 160 16.54 -2.94 7.71
CA VAL A 160 15.90 -3.94 6.84
C VAL A 160 15.64 -3.35 5.45
N ARG A 161 15.82 -4.15 4.42
CA ARG A 161 15.48 -3.81 3.04
C ARG A 161 14.38 -4.74 2.52
N ILE A 162 13.30 -4.16 2.00
CA ILE A 162 12.18 -4.88 1.41
C ILE A 162 12.08 -4.48 -0.06
N GLY A 163 12.27 -5.46 -0.94
CA GLY A 163 12.25 -5.24 -2.39
C GLY A 163 10.86 -4.91 -2.94
N ARG A 164 10.86 -4.40 -4.16
CA ARG A 164 9.67 -3.97 -4.90
C ARG A 164 8.59 -5.07 -4.93
N ASN A 165 7.32 -4.68 -4.85
CA ASN A 165 6.13 -5.53 -4.86
C ASN A 165 6.09 -6.61 -3.75
N THR A 166 7.05 -6.64 -2.85
CA THR A 166 7.11 -7.65 -1.79
C THR A 166 6.03 -7.42 -0.75
N ALA A 167 5.37 -8.51 -0.34
CA ALA A 167 4.33 -8.49 0.68
C ALA A 167 4.83 -9.17 1.96
N VAL A 168 4.87 -8.41 3.04
CA VAL A 168 5.13 -8.93 4.40
C VAL A 168 3.79 -9.17 5.08
N GLY A 169 3.47 -10.44 5.34
CA GLY A 169 2.16 -10.91 5.81
C GLY A 169 1.80 -10.45 7.23
N LEU A 170 0.53 -10.67 7.58
CA LEU A 170 -0.05 -10.32 8.90
C LEU A 170 0.83 -10.83 10.05
N GLY A 171 1.24 -9.93 10.97
CA GLY A 171 2.00 -10.29 12.16
C GLY A 171 3.38 -10.89 11.91
N ALA A 172 3.90 -10.82 10.70
CA ALA A 172 5.26 -11.29 10.42
C ALA A 172 6.30 -10.34 11.04
N SER A 173 7.40 -10.91 11.51
CA SER A 173 8.52 -10.17 12.10
C SER A 173 9.80 -10.42 11.32
N VAL A 174 10.52 -9.35 11.00
CA VAL A 174 11.79 -9.38 10.27
C VAL A 174 12.87 -8.81 11.18
N ILE A 175 13.90 -9.59 11.50
CA ILE A 175 14.99 -9.08 12.35
C ILE A 175 15.81 -8.01 11.60
N HIS A 176 16.64 -7.28 12.33
CA HIS A 176 17.50 -6.23 11.79
C HIS A 176 18.47 -6.75 10.70
N GLU A 177 18.91 -5.85 9.80
CA GLU A 177 19.91 -6.10 8.76
C GLU A 177 19.53 -7.17 7.71
N VAL A 178 18.25 -7.55 7.63
CA VAL A 178 17.76 -8.52 6.65
C VAL A 178 17.37 -7.81 5.34
N THR A 179 17.69 -8.45 4.23
CA THR A 179 17.19 -8.09 2.90
C THR A 179 16.17 -9.13 2.41
N ILE A 180 14.98 -8.67 2.06
CA ILE A 180 13.93 -9.46 1.39
C ILE A 180 13.86 -9.00 -0.05
N GLY A 181 14.07 -9.91 -1.00
CA GLY A 181 14.08 -9.62 -2.42
C GLY A 181 12.74 -9.12 -2.97
N ALA A 182 12.74 -8.74 -4.24
CA ALA A 182 11.55 -8.24 -4.94
C ALA A 182 10.53 -9.36 -5.23
N ASP A 183 9.25 -8.97 -5.39
CA ASP A 183 8.15 -9.88 -5.73
C ASP A 183 8.03 -11.10 -4.79
N THR A 184 8.50 -10.98 -3.55
CA THR A 184 8.50 -12.04 -2.54
C THR A 184 7.30 -11.91 -1.62
N VAL A 185 6.78 -13.04 -1.13
CA VAL A 185 5.70 -13.10 -0.15
C VAL A 185 6.20 -13.74 1.12
N VAL A 186 6.19 -12.99 2.21
CA VAL A 186 6.40 -13.50 3.56
C VAL A 186 5.03 -13.82 4.16
N GLY A 187 4.82 -15.06 4.56
CA GLY A 187 3.54 -15.52 5.08
C GLY A 187 3.19 -14.91 6.44
N ALA A 188 1.90 -14.96 6.79
CA ALA A 188 1.42 -14.46 8.08
C ALA A 188 2.11 -15.17 9.26
N GLY A 189 2.48 -14.40 10.31
CA GLY A 189 3.14 -14.91 11.52
C GLY A 189 4.56 -15.43 11.30
N ALA A 190 5.15 -15.23 10.14
CA ALA A 190 6.52 -15.69 9.88
C ALA A 190 7.55 -14.87 10.67
N VAL A 191 8.65 -15.53 11.06
CA VAL A 191 9.80 -14.87 11.70
C VAL A 191 11.00 -15.00 10.75
N VAL A 192 11.37 -13.90 10.11
CA VAL A 192 12.46 -13.86 9.12
C VAL A 192 13.77 -13.54 9.84
N LEU A 193 14.67 -14.52 9.89
CA LEU A 193 15.97 -14.44 10.57
C LEU A 193 17.17 -14.32 9.61
N GLY A 194 16.92 -14.19 8.32
CA GLY A 194 17.98 -14.07 7.31
C GLY A 194 17.40 -13.66 5.96
N ASN A 195 18.28 -13.35 5.02
CA ASN A 195 17.88 -12.85 3.72
C ASN A 195 17.01 -13.85 2.95
N LEU A 196 16.02 -13.31 2.23
CA LEU A 196 15.17 -14.05 1.31
C LEU A 196 15.42 -13.54 -0.11
N PRO A 197 15.52 -14.46 -1.11
CA PRO A 197 15.73 -14.06 -2.50
C PRO A 197 14.47 -13.43 -3.12
N ASP A 198 14.60 -12.96 -4.35
CA ASP A 198 13.48 -12.51 -5.18
C ASP A 198 12.54 -13.67 -5.52
N ARG A 199 11.26 -13.33 -5.72
CA ARG A 199 10.25 -14.20 -6.35
C ARG A 199 10.08 -15.55 -5.63
N VAL A 200 9.97 -15.50 -4.30
CA VAL A 200 9.69 -16.68 -3.49
C VAL A 200 8.49 -16.45 -2.57
N VAL A 201 7.93 -17.55 -2.08
CA VAL A 201 7.03 -17.59 -0.92
C VAL A 201 7.80 -18.19 0.24
N ALA A 202 7.86 -17.47 1.35
CA ALA A 202 8.52 -17.94 2.58
C ALA A 202 7.57 -17.81 3.77
N PHE A 203 7.51 -18.82 4.64
CA PHE A 203 6.75 -18.76 5.89
C PHE A 203 7.31 -19.68 6.96
N GLY A 204 6.80 -19.55 8.19
CA GLY A 204 7.18 -20.34 9.34
C GLY A 204 8.02 -19.59 10.37
N VAL A 205 8.37 -20.29 11.46
CA VAL A 205 9.20 -19.79 12.57
C VAL A 205 10.31 -20.83 12.83
N PRO A 206 11.53 -20.58 12.32
CA PRO A 206 11.93 -19.49 11.43
C PRO A 206 11.36 -19.63 10.01
N ALA A 207 11.24 -18.50 9.29
CA ALA A 207 10.76 -18.49 7.92
C ALA A 207 11.73 -19.27 6.99
N LYS A 208 11.15 -20.09 6.11
CA LYS A 208 11.86 -20.86 5.08
C LYS A 208 11.19 -20.61 3.75
N VAL A 209 11.99 -20.57 2.66
CA VAL A 209 11.47 -20.59 1.30
C VAL A 209 10.76 -21.92 1.08
N VAL A 210 9.52 -21.88 0.64
CA VAL A 210 8.69 -23.07 0.38
C VAL A 210 8.40 -23.30 -1.08
N ARG A 211 8.44 -22.24 -1.89
CA ARG A 211 8.34 -22.32 -3.35
C ARG A 211 8.76 -21.02 -4.02
N ASP A 212 9.05 -21.10 -5.29
CA ASP A 212 9.16 -19.95 -6.18
C ASP A 212 7.76 -19.38 -6.50
N ARG A 213 7.72 -18.16 -7.00
CA ARG A 213 6.51 -17.51 -7.51
C ARG A 213 6.83 -16.62 -8.71
N GLU A 214 5.81 -16.43 -9.57
CA GLU A 214 5.93 -15.48 -10.67
C GLU A 214 5.52 -14.06 -10.26
N PRO A 215 6.13 -13.02 -10.85
CA PRO A 215 5.68 -11.64 -10.65
C PRO A 215 4.19 -11.50 -11.01
N GLY A 216 3.42 -10.85 -10.13
CA GLY A 216 1.97 -10.68 -10.33
C GLY A 216 1.13 -11.90 -9.97
N GLU A 217 1.72 -13.02 -9.57
CA GLU A 217 0.95 -14.14 -9.03
C GLU A 217 0.15 -13.70 -7.80
N PRO A 218 -1.21 -13.91 -7.80
CA PRO A 218 -2.05 -13.48 -6.69
C PRO A 218 -1.67 -14.18 -5.38
N TYR A 219 -1.59 -13.43 -4.29
CA TYR A 219 -1.31 -13.96 -2.96
C TYR A 219 -2.43 -13.65 -1.93
N LEU A 220 -3.39 -12.81 -2.30
CA LEU A 220 -4.59 -12.50 -1.51
C LEU A 220 -5.81 -13.30 -2.00
N GLN A 221 -5.62 -14.55 -2.39
CA GLN A 221 -6.74 -15.38 -2.88
C GLN A 221 -7.72 -15.68 -1.74
N ARG A 222 -9.02 -15.44 -1.98
CA ARG A 222 -10.08 -16.05 -1.21
C ARG A 222 -10.15 -17.54 -1.60
N ARG A 223 -9.97 -18.43 -0.63
CA ARG A 223 -10.38 -19.83 -0.77
C ARG A 223 -11.88 -19.93 -0.72
#